data_a7b96611b468c9639fba7ec6c1fba417
#
_entry.id   a7b96611b468c9639fba7ec6c1fba417
#
_cell.length_a   1.000
_cell.length_b   1.000
_cell.length_c   1.000
_cell.angle_alpha   90.00
_cell.angle_beta   90.00
_cell.angle_gamma   90.00
#
_symmetry.space_group_name_H-M   'P 1'
#
loop_
_entity.id
_entity.type
_entity.pdbx_description
1 polymer ?
#
loop_
_entity_poly.entity_id
_entity_poly.type
_entity_poly.pdbx_seq_one_letter_code
_entity_poly.pdbx_strand_id
1 'polypeptide(L)' 'MDATYKVSGMTCGGCVKSVTRALEQALAGAKVEVSLEAGTARVDGPHDPAKAKAAIEDAGFDVEA' A
#
# COMPACT_ATOMS: atom_id res chain seq x y z
N MET A 1 11.83 -9.11 1.39
CA MET A 1 11.02 -9.80 0.38
C MET A 1 9.96 -8.86 -0.17
N ASP A 2 9.76 -8.89 -1.47
CA ASP A 2 8.79 -8.03 -2.12
C ASP A 2 7.39 -8.60 -1.99
N ALA A 3 6.44 -7.75 -1.69
CA ALA A 3 5.04 -8.11 -1.67
C ALA A 3 4.27 -7.08 -2.49
N THR A 4 3.37 -7.55 -3.33
CA THR A 4 2.54 -6.68 -4.15
C THR A 4 1.09 -6.86 -3.73
N TYR A 5 0.44 -5.75 -3.43
CA TYR A 5 -0.96 -5.74 -3.01
C TYR A 5 -1.78 -4.99 -4.05
N LYS A 6 -2.87 -5.60 -4.46
CA LYS A 6 -3.77 -4.95 -5.38
C LYS A 6 -4.70 -4.04 -4.59
N VAL A 7 -4.70 -2.77 -4.93
CA VAL A 7 -5.47 -1.77 -4.20
C VAL A 7 -6.58 -1.25 -5.09
N SER A 8 -7.81 -1.38 -4.62
CA SER A 8 -8.98 -0.88 -5.33
C SER A 8 -9.34 0.51 -4.85
N GLY A 9 -9.83 1.34 -5.75
CA GLY A 9 -10.31 2.67 -5.40
C GLY A 9 -9.30 3.78 -5.62
N MET A 10 -8.10 3.47 -6.04
CA MET A 10 -7.12 4.48 -6.40
C MET A 10 -7.46 5.04 -7.79
N THR A 11 -7.98 6.25 -7.82
CA THR A 11 -8.40 6.87 -9.08
C THR A 11 -7.63 8.16 -9.38
N CYS A 12 -6.79 8.61 -8.47
CA CYS A 12 -6.06 9.86 -8.67
C CYS A 12 -4.72 9.84 -7.92
N GLY A 13 -3.84 10.78 -8.24
CA GLY A 13 -2.54 10.87 -7.60
C GLY A 13 -2.60 11.12 -6.09
N GLY A 14 -3.64 11.79 -5.61
CA GLY A 14 -3.84 12.00 -4.18
C GLY A 14 -4.08 10.68 -3.45
N CYS A 15 -4.78 9.76 -4.09
CA CYS A 15 -5.02 8.43 -3.52
C CYS A 15 -3.71 7.67 -3.38
N VAL A 16 -2.83 7.74 -4.38
CA VAL A 16 -1.52 7.11 -4.33
C VAL A 16 -0.72 7.63 -3.14
N LYS A 17 -0.73 8.93 -2.93
CA LYS A 17 -0.01 9.54 -1.81
C LYS A 17 -0.57 9.07 -0.47
N SER A 18 -1.89 8.98 -0.35
CA SER A 18 -2.53 8.52 0.88
C SER A 18 -2.13 7.09 1.22
N VAL A 19 -2.17 6.21 0.23
CA VAL A 19 -1.78 4.81 0.43
C VAL A 19 -0.29 4.71 0.77
N THR A 20 0.55 5.44 0.05
CA THR A 20 1.98 5.43 0.29
C THR A 20 2.30 5.86 1.72
N ARG A 21 1.71 6.97 2.14
CA ARG A 21 1.94 7.50 3.49
C ARG A 21 1.46 6.52 4.56
N ALA A 22 0.27 5.95 4.36
CA ALA A 22 -0.27 4.99 5.31
C ALA A 22 0.63 3.77 5.47
N LEU A 23 1.13 3.25 4.35
CA LEU A 23 2.02 2.10 4.38
C LEU A 23 3.37 2.45 5.00
N GLU A 24 3.92 3.60 4.68
CA GLU A 24 5.19 4.03 5.25
C GLU A 24 5.11 4.19 6.76
N GLN A 25 4.00 4.70 7.27
CA GLN A 25 3.80 4.86 8.69
C GLN A 25 3.60 3.51 9.40
N ALA A 26 2.86 2.62 8.76
CA ALA A 26 2.59 1.30 9.34
C ALA A 26 3.79 0.37 9.24
N LEU A 27 4.57 0.51 8.18
CA LEU A 27 5.69 -0.38 7.89
C LEU A 27 7.01 0.40 7.93
N ALA A 28 7.30 0.99 9.07
CA ALA A 28 8.54 1.73 9.24
C ALA A 28 9.75 0.82 8.98
N GLY A 29 10.62 1.25 8.11
CA GLY A 29 11.80 0.47 7.72
C GLY A 29 11.62 -0.33 6.44
N ALA A 30 10.40 -0.45 5.92
CA ALA A 30 10.15 -1.09 4.65
C ALA A 30 10.03 -0.03 3.56
N LYS A 31 10.36 -0.42 2.34
CA LYS A 31 10.25 0.46 1.19
C LYS A 31 8.89 0.27 0.54
N VAL A 32 8.18 1.36 0.31
CA VAL A 32 6.84 1.30 -0.27
C VAL A 32 6.83 1.98 -1.62
N GLU A 33 6.26 1.31 -2.60
CA GLU A 33 6.12 1.84 -3.93
C GLU A 33 4.70 1.59 -4.42
N VAL A 34 4.00 2.64 -4.80
CA VAL A 34 2.61 2.54 -5.23
C VAL A 34 2.50 2.96 -6.68
N SER A 35 1.82 2.14 -7.47
CA SER A 35 1.60 2.41 -8.89
C SER A 35 0.13 2.68 -9.14
N LEU A 36 -0.18 3.87 -9.62
CA LEU A 36 -1.54 4.23 -9.99
C LEU A 36 -2.00 3.49 -11.24
N GLU A 37 -1.13 3.36 -12.22
CA GLU A 37 -1.45 2.67 -13.47
C GLU A 37 -1.84 1.23 -13.26
N ALA A 38 -1.06 0.53 -12.44
CA ALA A 38 -1.33 -0.87 -12.15
C ALA A 38 -2.35 -1.05 -11.03
N GLY A 39 -2.62 0.00 -10.26
CA GLY A 39 -3.50 -0.09 -9.11
C GLY A 39 -2.93 -0.97 -8.02
N THR A 40 -1.61 -0.98 -7.86
CA THR A 40 -0.93 -1.85 -6.91
C THR A 40 -0.03 -1.07 -5.96
N ALA A 41 0.16 -1.63 -4.78
CA ALA A 41 1.14 -1.14 -3.82
C ALA A 41 2.18 -2.23 -3.60
N ARG A 42 3.43 -1.89 -3.78
CA ARG A 42 4.53 -2.83 -3.61
C ARG A 42 5.33 -2.47 -2.38
N VAL A 43 5.54 -3.45 -1.53
CA VAL A 43 6.33 -3.27 -0.31
C VAL A 43 7.57 -4.14 -0.40
N ASP A 44 8.71 -3.51 -0.26
CA ASP A 44 10.00 -4.18 -0.32
C ASP A 44 10.59 -4.25 1.09
N GLY A 45 11.05 -5.42 1.47
CA GLY A 45 11.64 -5.66 2.78
C GLY A 45 10.73 -6.45 3.71
N PRO A 46 11.28 -6.89 4.86
CA PRO A 46 10.49 -7.66 5.82
C PRO A 46 9.39 -6.80 6.44
N HIS A 47 8.17 -7.31 6.40
CA HIS A 47 7.01 -6.63 6.97
C HIS A 47 5.90 -7.62 7.23
N ASP A 48 4.91 -7.20 8.02
CA ASP A 48 3.74 -7.99 8.30
C ASP A 48 2.65 -7.71 7.26
N PRO A 49 2.26 -8.69 6.44
CA PRO A 49 1.22 -8.47 5.43
C PRO A 49 -0.11 -8.00 6.02
N ALA A 50 -0.45 -8.46 7.21
CA ALA A 50 -1.69 -8.03 7.86
C ALA A 50 -1.66 -6.54 8.17
N LYS A 51 -0.51 -6.02 8.58
CA LYS A 51 -0.36 -4.60 8.84
C LYS A 51 -0.44 -3.78 7.56
N ALA A 52 0.14 -4.28 6.48
CA ALA A 52 0.07 -3.62 5.19
C ALA A 52 -1.38 -3.50 4.71
N LYS A 53 -2.14 -4.59 4.80
CA LYS A 53 -3.54 -4.59 4.42
C LYS A 53 -4.34 -3.64 5.31
N ALA A 54 -4.12 -3.71 6.60
CA ALA A 54 -4.82 -2.84 7.55
C ALA A 54 -4.54 -1.36 7.27
N ALA A 55 -3.31 -1.02 6.94
CA ALA A 55 -2.94 0.35 6.63
C ALA A 55 -3.67 0.86 5.38
N ILE A 56 -3.77 0.04 4.35
CA ILE A 56 -4.47 0.42 3.13
C ILE A 56 -5.97 0.57 3.40
N GLU A 57 -6.56 -0.35 4.13
CA GLU A 57 -7.97 -0.29 4.49
C GLU A 57 -8.27 0.94 5.37
N ASP A 58 -7.36 1.26 6.27
CA ASP A 58 -7.48 2.42 7.14
C ASP A 58 -7.44 3.72 6.34
N ALA A 59 -6.74 3.73 5.23
CA ALA A 59 -6.70 4.87 4.32
C ALA A 59 -7.98 4.99 3.48
N GLY A 60 -8.88 4.02 3.56
CA GLY A 60 -10.15 4.05 2.85
C GLY A 60 -10.16 3.29 1.53
N PHE A 61 -9.23 2.39 1.32
CA PHE A 61 -9.12 1.61 0.10
C PHE A 61 -9.27 0.12 0.39
N ASP A 62 -9.60 -0.64 -0.64
CA ASP A 62 -9.70 -2.09 -0.53
C ASP A 62 -8.43 -2.75 -1.06
N VAL A 63 -8.05 -3.84 -0.41
CA VAL A 63 -6.87 -4.60 -0.81
C VAL A 63 -7.30 -5.98 -1.26
N GLU A 64 -6.87 -6.37 -2.44
CA GLU A 64 -7.02 -7.73 -2.93
C GLU A 64 -5.69 -8.44 -2.77
N ALA A 65 -5.72 -9.53 -2.07
CA ALA A 65 -4.50 -10.32 -1.83
C ALA A 65 -4.12 -11.09 -3.08
#